data_5e64d5955a88d8794d5e2a3619faf288
#
_entry.id   5e64d5955a88d8794d5e2a3619faf288
#
_cell.length_a   1.000
_cell.length_b   1.000
_cell.length_c   1.000
_cell.angle_alpha   90.00
_cell.angle_beta   90.00
_cell.angle_gamma   90.00
#
_symmetry.space_group_name_H-M   'P 1'
#
loop_
_entity.id
_entity.type
_entity.pdbx_description
1 polymer ?
#
loop_
_entity_poly.entity_id
_entity_poly.type
_entity_poly.pdbx_seq_one_letter_code
_entity_poly.pdbx_strand_id
1 'polypeptide(L)'
;VDVTFMPADDVEATDAQMAAAKTVIEDRLVGLGITDYESYVDNNKNRIIVRFPWKNDEADFNPQTAIDEIGTTAKMVFRKGSSATGEEILSGDDVASANAAYNETEGWVVQLKFNSDGAAAFATATTELAASNGTISIWLDDSNISTANVNEAITGGEAISMGIGMIHQHFK
;
A
#
# COMPACT_ATOMS: atom_id res chain seq x y z
N VAL A 1 -5.27 -11.15 -24.06
CA VAL A 1 -5.89 -11.54 -22.77
C VAL A 1 -6.79 -10.41 -22.31
N ASP A 2 -8.03 -10.76 -21.94
CA ASP A 2 -9.01 -9.85 -21.32
C ASP A 2 -9.29 -10.37 -19.90
N VAL A 3 -9.04 -9.54 -18.89
CA VAL A 3 -9.25 -9.88 -17.48
C VAL A 3 -10.15 -8.84 -16.84
N THR A 4 -11.08 -9.29 -16.01
CA THR A 4 -11.95 -8.41 -15.23
C THR A 4 -11.76 -8.70 -13.76
N PHE A 5 -11.38 -7.67 -13.00
CA PHE A 5 -11.27 -7.70 -11.54
C PHE A 5 -12.47 -7.01 -10.92
N MET A 6 -13.02 -7.59 -9.88
CA MET A 6 -14.14 -7.05 -9.10
C MET A 6 -13.77 -7.06 -7.61
N PRO A 7 -14.38 -6.19 -6.80
CA PRO A 7 -14.28 -6.32 -5.35
C PRO A 7 -14.72 -7.72 -4.91
N ALA A 8 -14.22 -8.16 -3.76
CA ALA A 8 -14.69 -9.39 -3.14
C ALA A 8 -16.20 -9.34 -2.89
N ASP A 9 -16.84 -10.51 -2.83
CA ASP A 9 -18.28 -10.61 -2.54
C ASP A 9 -18.60 -9.82 -1.26
N ASP A 10 -19.71 -9.10 -1.28
CA ASP A 10 -20.20 -8.23 -0.19
C ASP A 10 -19.40 -6.94 0.07
N VAL A 11 -18.44 -6.56 -0.77
CA VAL A 11 -17.70 -5.30 -0.66
C VAL A 11 -18.16 -4.30 -1.73
N GLU A 12 -18.76 -3.18 -1.31
CA GLU A 12 -18.94 -2.02 -2.18
C GLU A 12 -17.68 -1.15 -2.15
N ALA A 13 -16.92 -1.17 -3.24
CA ALA A 13 -15.74 -0.31 -3.38
C ALA A 13 -16.15 1.08 -3.89
N THR A 14 -15.58 2.11 -3.29
CA THR A 14 -15.71 3.49 -3.78
C THR A 14 -14.89 3.71 -5.06
N ASP A 15 -15.22 4.75 -5.83
CA ASP A 15 -14.45 5.14 -7.02
C ASP A 15 -12.95 5.35 -6.71
N ALA A 16 -12.64 5.91 -5.54
CA ALA A 16 -11.26 6.11 -5.08
C ALA A 16 -10.54 4.78 -4.82
N GLN A 17 -11.23 3.81 -4.20
CA GLN A 17 -10.69 2.46 -3.97
C GLN A 17 -10.48 1.72 -5.29
N MET A 18 -11.41 1.84 -6.24
CA MET A 18 -11.29 1.25 -7.57
C MET A 18 -10.11 1.87 -8.35
N ALA A 19 -9.91 3.18 -8.25
CA ALA A 19 -8.77 3.86 -8.87
C ALA A 19 -7.43 3.40 -8.25
N ALA A 20 -7.37 3.27 -6.92
CA ALA A 20 -6.19 2.76 -6.22
C ALA A 20 -5.87 1.31 -6.61
N ALA A 21 -6.89 0.44 -6.64
CA ALA A 21 -6.72 -0.95 -7.08
C ALA A 21 -6.22 -1.05 -8.53
N LYS A 22 -6.73 -0.18 -9.42
CA LYS A 22 -6.23 -0.09 -10.81
C LYS A 22 -4.74 0.23 -10.84
N THR A 23 -4.27 1.21 -10.04
CA THR A 23 -2.85 1.57 -9.98
C THR A 23 -1.99 0.38 -9.54
N VAL A 24 -2.40 -0.36 -8.49
CA VAL A 24 -1.68 -1.55 -8.04
C VAL A 24 -1.60 -2.62 -9.14
N ILE A 25 -2.69 -2.84 -9.87
CA ILE A 25 -2.73 -3.78 -11.00
C ILE A 25 -1.74 -3.34 -12.09
N GLU A 26 -1.69 -2.05 -12.42
CA GLU A 26 -0.77 -1.50 -13.42
C GLU A 26 0.69 -1.65 -13.00
N ASP A 27 1.03 -1.37 -11.74
CA ASP A 27 2.38 -1.55 -11.20
C ASP A 27 2.83 -3.02 -11.29
N ARG A 28 1.94 -3.96 -11.00
CA ARG A 28 2.21 -5.40 -11.12
C ARG A 28 2.40 -5.85 -12.58
N LEU A 29 1.58 -5.34 -13.50
CA LEU A 29 1.75 -5.60 -14.94
C LEU A 29 3.14 -5.18 -15.40
N VAL A 30 3.56 -3.95 -15.02
CA VAL A 30 4.89 -3.43 -15.34
C VAL A 30 5.99 -4.28 -14.68
N GLY A 31 5.80 -4.70 -13.42
CA GLY A 31 6.73 -5.57 -12.69
C GLY A 31 6.92 -6.94 -13.37
N LEU A 32 5.88 -7.47 -14.00
CA LEU A 32 5.92 -8.69 -14.82
C LEU A 32 6.47 -8.47 -16.24
N GLY A 33 6.88 -7.24 -16.58
CA GLY A 33 7.36 -6.90 -17.92
C GLY A 33 6.25 -6.70 -18.97
N ILE A 34 4.98 -6.69 -18.53
CA ILE A 34 3.82 -6.42 -19.39
C ILE A 34 3.64 -4.91 -19.47
N THR A 35 4.22 -4.27 -20.48
CA THR A 35 4.19 -2.81 -20.66
C THR A 35 3.20 -2.33 -21.72
N ASP A 36 2.72 -3.24 -22.56
CA ASP A 36 1.71 -2.97 -23.59
C ASP A 36 0.35 -3.50 -23.08
N TYR A 37 -0.37 -2.66 -22.36
CA TYR A 37 -1.68 -2.99 -21.79
C TYR A 37 -2.63 -1.81 -21.86
N GLU A 38 -3.93 -2.12 -21.83
CA GLU A 38 -5.01 -1.17 -21.59
C GLU A 38 -5.70 -1.50 -20.27
N SER A 39 -5.92 -0.49 -19.43
CA SER A 39 -6.67 -0.66 -18.19
C SER A 39 -7.66 0.48 -17.97
N TYR A 40 -8.86 0.17 -17.53
CA TYR A 40 -9.89 1.16 -17.20
C TYR A 40 -10.83 0.68 -16.11
N VAL A 41 -11.39 1.64 -15.36
CA VAL A 41 -12.41 1.39 -14.34
C VAL A 41 -13.80 1.61 -14.95
N ASP A 42 -14.69 0.62 -14.80
CA ASP A 42 -16.10 0.76 -15.07
C ASP A 42 -16.84 0.95 -13.74
N ASN A 43 -16.97 2.20 -13.32
CA ASN A 43 -17.59 2.56 -12.04
C ASN A 43 -19.06 2.13 -11.95
N ASN A 44 -19.77 2.04 -13.09
CA ASN A 44 -21.17 1.62 -13.09
C ASN A 44 -21.35 0.14 -12.73
N LYS A 45 -20.34 -0.67 -12.99
CA LYS A 45 -20.33 -2.11 -12.70
C LYS A 45 -19.33 -2.51 -11.63
N ASN A 46 -18.70 -1.51 -11.01
CA ASN A 46 -17.71 -1.68 -9.94
C ASN A 46 -16.64 -2.72 -10.31
N ARG A 47 -15.98 -2.51 -11.47
CA ARG A 47 -14.99 -3.45 -12.01
C ARG A 47 -13.84 -2.74 -12.69
N ILE A 48 -12.67 -3.39 -12.71
CA ILE A 48 -11.48 -2.98 -13.45
C ILE A 48 -11.29 -3.96 -14.60
N ILE A 49 -11.14 -3.45 -15.81
CA ILE A 49 -10.90 -4.26 -17.00
C ILE A 49 -9.48 -4.00 -17.45
N VAL A 50 -8.74 -5.09 -17.67
CA VAL A 50 -7.35 -5.08 -18.11
C VAL A 50 -7.22 -5.92 -19.38
N ARG A 51 -6.58 -5.36 -20.39
CA ARG A 51 -6.28 -6.04 -21.65
C ARG A 51 -4.81 -5.94 -21.95
N PHE A 52 -4.19 -7.05 -22.27
CA PHE A 52 -2.80 -7.09 -22.73
C PHE A 52 -2.61 -8.13 -23.82
N PRO A 53 -1.73 -7.87 -24.81
CA PRO A 53 -1.41 -8.82 -25.85
C PRO A 53 -0.63 -10.00 -25.27
N TRP A 54 -0.86 -11.17 -25.81
CA TRP A 54 -0.08 -12.35 -25.51
C TRP A 54 0.11 -13.17 -26.78
N LYS A 55 1.32 -13.66 -27.00
CA LYS A 55 1.65 -14.53 -28.11
C LYS A 55 1.85 -15.96 -27.62
N ASN A 56 1.19 -16.89 -28.28
CA ASN A 56 1.25 -18.33 -27.95
C ASN A 56 2.65 -18.96 -28.10
N ASP A 57 3.63 -18.25 -28.64
CA ASP A 57 4.99 -18.69 -28.89
C ASP A 57 6.01 -18.15 -27.86
N GLU A 58 5.58 -17.40 -26.88
CA GLU A 58 6.41 -17.02 -25.73
C GLU A 58 6.46 -18.19 -24.72
N ALA A 59 7.51 -19.02 -24.87
CA ALA A 59 7.63 -20.29 -24.16
C ALA A 59 7.72 -20.14 -22.61
N ASP A 60 8.11 -18.97 -22.13
CA ASP A 60 8.35 -18.71 -20.71
C ASP A 60 7.23 -17.87 -20.05
N PHE A 61 6.20 -17.44 -20.79
CA PHE A 61 5.11 -16.63 -20.26
C PHE A 61 3.84 -17.46 -20.06
N ASN A 62 3.38 -17.57 -18.82
CA ASN A 62 2.12 -18.20 -18.48
C ASN A 62 1.07 -17.13 -18.12
N PRO A 63 0.04 -16.90 -18.98
CA PRO A 63 -0.98 -15.90 -18.72
C PRO A 63 -1.76 -16.14 -17.42
N GLN A 64 -1.99 -17.40 -17.04
CA GLN A 64 -2.72 -17.71 -15.82
C GLN A 64 -1.93 -17.30 -14.58
N THR A 65 -0.64 -17.60 -14.55
CA THR A 65 0.23 -17.16 -13.46
C THR A 65 0.26 -15.64 -13.33
N ALA A 66 0.34 -14.92 -14.47
CA ALA A 66 0.27 -13.46 -14.47
C ALA A 66 -1.08 -12.93 -13.94
N ILE A 67 -2.19 -13.54 -14.35
CA ILE A 67 -3.54 -13.17 -13.87
C ILE A 67 -3.64 -13.41 -12.35
N ASP A 68 -3.17 -14.53 -11.86
CA ASP A 68 -3.20 -14.88 -10.45
C ASP A 68 -2.36 -13.90 -9.62
N GLU A 69 -1.16 -13.54 -10.09
CA GLU A 69 -0.26 -12.60 -9.43
C GLU A 69 -0.82 -11.17 -9.42
N ILE A 70 -1.35 -10.70 -10.55
CA ILE A 70 -2.01 -9.40 -10.67
C ILE A 70 -3.24 -9.31 -9.75
N GLY A 71 -4.00 -10.40 -9.61
CA GLY A 71 -5.24 -10.48 -8.86
C GLY A 71 -5.09 -10.64 -7.35
N THR A 72 -3.87 -10.88 -6.84
CA THR A 72 -3.67 -11.00 -5.38
C THR A 72 -3.98 -9.67 -4.68
N THR A 73 -4.45 -9.75 -3.44
CA THR A 73 -4.63 -8.55 -2.61
C THR A 73 -3.28 -7.88 -2.36
N ALA A 74 -3.21 -6.57 -2.57
CA ALA A 74 -2.00 -5.81 -2.28
C ALA A 74 -1.65 -5.91 -0.79
N LYS A 75 -0.39 -6.25 -0.49
CA LYS A 75 0.08 -6.39 0.89
C LYS A 75 0.78 -5.10 1.33
N MET A 76 0.15 -4.36 2.24
CA MET A 76 0.79 -3.24 2.90
C MET A 76 1.53 -3.73 4.14
N VAL A 77 2.79 -3.30 4.31
CA VAL A 77 3.65 -3.70 5.43
C VAL A 77 4.46 -2.50 5.93
N PHE A 78 4.53 -2.36 7.23
CA PHE A 78 5.40 -1.40 7.91
C PHE A 78 6.65 -2.13 8.41
N ARG A 79 7.84 -1.60 8.11
CA ARG A 79 9.12 -2.24 8.43
C ARG A 79 10.05 -1.29 9.18
N LYS A 80 10.88 -1.84 10.07
CA LYS A 80 12.02 -1.13 10.66
C LYS A 80 13.10 -0.91 9.60
N GLY A 81 13.62 0.31 9.53
CA GLY A 81 14.62 0.69 8.54
C GLY A 81 14.01 0.99 7.15
N SER A 82 14.85 1.10 6.14
CA SER A 82 14.49 1.43 4.75
C SER A 82 14.60 0.26 3.78
N SER A 83 14.85 -0.95 4.29
CA SER A 83 15.05 -2.15 3.47
C SER A 83 13.75 -2.97 3.33
N ALA A 84 13.50 -3.52 2.15
CA ALA A 84 12.44 -4.49 1.90
C ALA A 84 12.54 -5.76 2.77
N THR A 85 13.74 -6.06 3.29
CA THR A 85 14.01 -7.18 4.20
C THR A 85 14.04 -6.75 5.66
N GLY A 86 13.69 -5.49 5.98
CA GLY A 86 13.59 -5.00 7.35
C GLY A 86 12.55 -5.77 8.16
N GLU A 87 12.73 -5.78 9.48
CA GLU A 87 11.79 -6.41 10.40
C GLU A 87 10.37 -5.83 10.23
N GLU A 88 9.38 -6.67 10.04
CA GLU A 88 7.98 -6.30 9.92
C GLU A 88 7.44 -5.87 11.29
N ILE A 89 6.86 -4.67 11.36
CA ILE A 89 6.26 -4.10 12.56
C ILE A 89 4.77 -4.47 12.62
N LEU A 90 4.06 -4.18 11.54
CA LEU A 90 2.63 -4.42 11.37
C LEU A 90 2.26 -4.47 9.89
N SER A 91 1.08 -4.97 9.58
CA SER A 91 0.53 -5.09 8.23
C SER A 91 -0.64 -4.12 8.00
N GLY A 92 -1.17 -4.11 6.77
CA GLY A 92 -2.38 -3.35 6.44
C GLY A 92 -3.61 -3.74 7.25
N ASP A 93 -3.69 -4.98 7.73
CA ASP A 93 -4.80 -5.48 8.55
C ASP A 93 -4.84 -4.80 9.95
N ASP A 94 -3.71 -4.23 10.38
CA ASP A 94 -3.58 -3.49 11.62
C ASP A 94 -3.96 -2.02 11.48
N VAL A 95 -4.22 -1.54 10.27
CA VAL A 95 -4.65 -0.17 9.97
C VAL A 95 -6.18 -0.10 9.99
N ALA A 96 -6.73 0.52 11.02
CA ALA A 96 -8.18 0.70 11.14
C ALA A 96 -8.72 1.76 10.16
N SER A 97 -7.95 2.82 9.88
CA SER A 97 -8.28 3.82 8.86
C SER A 97 -7.04 4.59 8.40
N ALA A 98 -7.10 5.05 7.15
CA ALA A 98 -6.11 5.96 6.56
C ALA A 98 -6.86 7.08 5.83
N ASN A 99 -6.52 8.34 6.12
CA ASN A 99 -7.16 9.50 5.52
C ASN A 99 -6.11 10.50 5.03
N ALA A 100 -6.28 10.99 3.82
CA ALA A 100 -5.51 12.11 3.34
C ALA A 100 -6.02 13.41 3.97
N ALA A 101 -5.11 14.23 4.47
CA ALA A 101 -5.41 15.55 5.02
C ALA A 101 -4.40 16.58 4.49
N TYR A 102 -4.81 17.83 4.40
CA TYR A 102 -3.92 18.93 4.06
C TYR A 102 -3.61 19.74 5.29
N ASN A 103 -2.32 19.92 5.56
CA ASN A 103 -1.80 20.76 6.62
C ASN A 103 -1.04 21.95 6.01
N GLU A 104 -1.29 23.17 6.48
CA GLU A 104 -0.66 24.38 5.94
C GLU A 104 0.86 24.41 6.08
N THR A 105 1.40 23.71 7.09
CA THR A 105 2.84 23.67 7.37
C THR A 105 3.52 22.53 6.60
N GLU A 106 2.85 21.40 6.43
CA GLU A 106 3.43 20.12 5.98
C GLU A 106 2.91 19.69 4.60
N GLY A 107 1.88 20.35 4.09
CA GLY A 107 1.23 19.99 2.84
C GLY A 107 0.29 18.79 2.99
N TRP A 108 0.24 17.94 1.98
CA TRP A 108 -0.54 16.71 2.03
C TRP A 108 0.10 15.67 2.94
N VAL A 109 -0.67 15.17 3.89
CA VAL A 109 -0.27 14.14 4.86
C VAL A 109 -1.26 12.99 4.84
N VAL A 110 -0.82 11.81 5.26
CA VAL A 110 -1.69 10.66 5.51
C VAL A 110 -1.80 10.46 7.02
N GLN A 111 -3.02 10.56 7.51
CA GLN A 111 -3.35 10.24 8.90
C GLN A 111 -3.70 8.77 8.99
N LEU A 112 -2.96 8.03 9.83
CA LEU A 112 -3.16 6.61 10.07
C LEU A 112 -3.73 6.40 11.46
N LYS A 113 -4.71 5.53 11.55
CA LYS A 113 -5.23 5.03 12.82
C LYS A 113 -5.12 3.52 12.82
N PHE A 114 -4.54 2.98 13.88
CA PHE A 114 -4.33 1.54 14.06
C PHE A 114 -5.42 0.92 14.93
N ASN A 115 -5.66 -0.38 14.75
CA ASN A 115 -6.38 -1.18 15.72
C ASN A 115 -5.54 -1.36 17.01
N SER A 116 -6.06 -2.06 18.02
CA SER A 116 -5.37 -2.23 19.32
C SER A 116 -4.02 -2.92 19.19
N ASP A 117 -3.91 -3.93 18.33
CA ASP A 117 -2.71 -4.74 18.15
C ASP A 117 -1.66 -3.96 17.36
N GLY A 118 -2.07 -3.31 16.27
CA GLY A 118 -1.22 -2.41 15.50
C GLY A 118 -0.71 -1.23 16.32
N ALA A 119 -1.56 -0.63 17.16
CA ALA A 119 -1.16 0.46 18.06
C ALA A 119 -0.06 0.02 19.04
N ALA A 120 -0.19 -1.18 19.64
CA ALA A 120 0.79 -1.72 20.57
C ALA A 120 2.13 -2.04 19.86
N ALA A 121 2.06 -2.67 18.69
CA ALA A 121 3.24 -2.99 17.88
C ALA A 121 3.96 -1.71 17.43
N PHE A 122 3.21 -0.71 16.96
CA PHE A 122 3.76 0.56 16.50
C PHE A 122 4.40 1.37 17.64
N ALA A 123 3.76 1.40 18.82
CA ALA A 123 4.30 2.04 20.01
C ALA A 123 5.63 1.41 20.44
N THR A 124 5.73 0.09 20.43
CA THR A 124 6.96 -0.64 20.75
C THR A 124 8.07 -0.30 19.76
N ALA A 125 7.79 -0.43 18.45
CA ALA A 125 8.76 -0.16 17.41
C ALA A 125 9.23 1.31 17.40
N THR A 126 8.32 2.27 17.55
CA THR A 126 8.69 3.70 17.57
C THR A 126 9.46 4.08 18.80
N THR A 127 9.22 3.44 19.95
CA THR A 127 10.04 3.65 21.17
C THR A 127 11.49 3.20 20.95
N GLU A 128 11.71 2.03 20.36
CA GLU A 128 13.04 1.52 20.03
C GLU A 128 13.75 2.39 18.98
N LEU A 129 13.04 2.76 17.92
CA LEU A 129 13.58 3.53 16.81
C LEU A 129 13.89 4.97 17.19
N ALA A 130 13.06 5.61 18.01
CA ALA A 130 13.32 6.96 18.52
C ALA A 130 14.63 7.04 19.32
N ALA A 131 14.94 6.01 20.12
CA ALA A 131 16.18 5.95 20.89
C ALA A 131 17.45 5.84 20.00
N SER A 132 17.30 5.38 18.76
CA SER A 132 18.41 5.16 17.80
C SER A 132 18.37 6.11 16.59
N ASN A 133 17.46 7.08 16.56
CA ASN A 133 17.14 7.88 15.37
C ASN A 133 16.88 7.00 14.14
N GLY A 134 16.14 5.92 14.36
CA GLY A 134 15.82 4.95 13.32
C GLY A 134 14.72 5.41 12.38
N THR A 135 14.43 4.60 11.36
CA THR A 135 13.43 4.89 10.34
C THR A 135 12.36 3.80 10.32
N ILE A 136 11.15 4.16 9.87
CA ILE A 136 10.10 3.24 9.45
C ILE A 136 9.88 3.43 7.97
N SER A 137 9.73 2.34 7.25
CA SER A 137 9.31 2.33 5.85
C SER A 137 7.97 1.62 5.69
N ILE A 138 7.16 2.16 4.78
CA ILE A 138 5.87 1.60 4.40
C ILE A 138 6.01 1.04 2.98
N TRP A 139 5.63 -0.21 2.83
CA TRP A 139 5.74 -0.96 1.59
C TRP A 139 4.36 -1.39 1.12
N LEU A 140 4.13 -1.32 -0.18
CA LEU A 140 2.98 -1.91 -0.85
C LEU A 140 3.53 -2.95 -1.82
N ASP A 141 3.29 -4.22 -1.54
CA ASP A 141 4.01 -5.34 -2.15
C ASP A 141 5.54 -5.12 -2.03
N ASP A 142 6.27 -5.05 -3.15
CA ASP A 142 7.71 -4.80 -3.20
C ASP A 142 8.08 -3.31 -3.39
N SER A 143 7.09 -2.42 -3.48
CA SER A 143 7.29 -1.00 -3.71
C SER A 143 7.36 -0.23 -2.39
N ASN A 144 8.46 0.47 -2.15
CA ASN A 144 8.57 1.41 -1.03
C ASN A 144 7.76 2.67 -1.34
N ILE A 145 6.68 2.90 -0.58
CA ILE A 145 5.81 4.07 -0.77
C ILE A 145 6.14 5.23 0.17
N SER A 146 6.81 4.95 1.29
CA SER A 146 7.25 5.99 2.23
C SER A 146 8.37 5.47 3.12
N THR A 147 9.32 6.34 3.44
CA THR A 147 10.34 6.10 4.48
C THR A 147 10.47 7.34 5.34
N ALA A 148 10.32 7.19 6.63
CA ALA A 148 10.25 8.30 7.57
C ALA A 148 11.12 8.07 8.80
N ASN A 149 11.76 9.15 9.30
CA ASN A 149 12.51 9.12 10.56
C ASN A 149 11.55 9.10 11.75
N VAL A 150 11.92 8.35 12.77
CA VAL A 150 11.17 8.28 14.03
C VAL A 150 11.91 9.10 15.08
N ASN A 151 11.37 10.28 15.39
CA ASN A 151 11.99 11.20 16.33
C ASN A 151 11.47 11.03 17.77
N GLU A 152 10.29 10.41 17.92
CA GLU A 152 9.65 10.18 19.21
C GLU A 152 8.84 8.90 19.22
N ALA A 153 8.54 8.38 20.41
CA ALA A 153 7.66 7.25 20.59
C ALA A 153 6.20 7.64 20.29
N ILE A 154 5.51 6.87 19.47
CA ILE A 154 4.12 7.10 19.09
C ILE A 154 3.23 6.09 19.80
N THR A 155 2.63 6.50 20.90
CA THR A 155 1.88 5.59 21.80
C THR A 155 0.35 5.75 21.72
N GLY A 156 -0.13 6.73 20.95
CA GLY A 156 -1.57 7.09 20.89
C GLY A 156 -2.40 6.25 19.93
N GLY A 157 -1.82 5.32 19.19
CA GLY A 157 -2.52 4.51 18.17
C GLY A 157 -2.90 5.29 16.91
N GLU A 158 -2.48 6.53 16.80
CA GLU A 158 -2.66 7.39 15.62
C GLU A 158 -1.29 7.97 15.22
N ALA A 159 -1.00 7.97 13.93
CA ALA A 159 0.23 8.51 13.39
C ALA A 159 -0.06 9.37 12.15
N ILE A 160 0.79 10.36 11.90
CA ILE A 160 0.79 11.12 10.66
C ILE A 160 2.04 10.75 9.88
N SER A 161 1.86 10.26 8.66
CA SER A 161 2.94 10.07 7.69
C SER A 161 2.96 11.27 6.76
N MET A 162 4.06 12.01 6.78
CA MET A 162 4.30 13.09 5.83
C MET A 162 4.93 12.53 4.56
N GLY A 163 4.55 13.05 3.41
CA GLY A 163 5.07 12.64 2.10
C GLY A 163 6.59 12.84 1.91
N ILE A 164 7.28 13.43 2.89
CA ILE A 164 8.73 13.63 2.91
C ILE A 164 9.26 13.38 4.33
N GLY A 165 9.39 12.12 4.71
CA GLY A 165 10.46 11.73 5.63
C GLY A 165 10.22 11.83 7.13
N MET A 166 9.02 12.14 7.67
CA MET A 166 8.77 12.10 9.12
C MET A 166 7.43 11.44 9.47
N ILE A 167 7.43 10.65 10.55
CA ILE A 167 6.23 10.14 11.21
C ILE A 167 6.19 10.73 12.62
N HIS A 168 5.06 11.31 13.00
CA HIS A 168 4.84 11.81 14.33
C HIS A 168 3.43 11.54 14.85
N GLN A 169 3.23 11.73 16.16
CA GLN A 169 1.95 11.53 16.81
C GLN A 169 0.98 12.66 16.43
N HIS A 170 -0.28 12.30 16.15
CA HIS A 170 -1.33 13.29 15.94
C HIS A 170 -1.81 13.81 17.31
N PHE A 171 -1.62 15.10 17.56
CA PHE A 171 -2.21 15.79 18.68
C PHE A 171 -3.54 16.41 18.24
N LYS A 172 -4.62 16.05 18.95
CA LYS A 172 -5.92 16.70 18.82
C LYS A 172 -5.90 18.03 19.52
#